data_6560a74c1543c259197f3a8db3e956ba
#
_entry.id   6560a74c1543c259197f3a8db3e956ba
#
_cell.length_a   1.000
_cell.length_b   1.000
_cell.length_c   1.000
_cell.angle_alpha   90.00
_cell.angle_beta   90.00
_cell.angle_gamma   90.00
#
_symmetry.space_group_name_H-M   'P 1'
#
loop_
_entity.id
_entity.type
_entity.pdbx_description
1 polymer ?
#
loop_
_entity_poly.entity_id
_entity_poly.type
_entity_poly.pdbx_seq_one_letter_code
_entity_poly.pdbx_strand_id
1 'polypeptide(L)'
;MRNLNPEEIGIFNVASKVLPFKKKMKVSNHPTYESIEKALIKNNLKAYVIDDSQFLMAFEQLSRANESGYKKYTDIGLHFYALVETVINRTSEDTIVYFLHHTESTEAGEIKAKTVGKLIDNWLTLEGLFSIVIHATVDNEGHWFVTQTDGQTTAKSPMGMFPLKMDNDLKAIDDAIRAYYEFVNPEKLEKETKE
;
A
#
# COMPACT_ATOMS: atom_id res chain seq x y z
N MET A 1 -10.07 1.93 5.35
CA MET A 1 -10.73 2.17 4.03
C MET A 1 -12.17 2.71 4.14
N ARG A 2 -13.05 2.14 4.96
CA ARG A 2 -14.48 2.51 5.03
C ARG A 2 -14.76 4.02 5.23
N ASN A 3 -13.85 4.76 5.85
CA ASN A 3 -14.00 6.18 6.13
C ASN A 3 -13.46 7.10 5.02
N LEU A 4 -12.77 6.54 4.01
CA LEU A 4 -12.25 7.30 2.87
C LEU A 4 -13.39 7.81 1.96
N ASN A 5 -13.13 8.90 1.23
CA ASN A 5 -14.11 9.45 0.27
C ASN A 5 -14.16 8.61 -1.01
N PRO A 6 -15.30 7.99 -1.36
CA PRO A 6 -15.42 7.13 -2.55
C PRO A 6 -15.13 7.84 -3.88
N GLU A 7 -15.30 9.17 -3.94
CA GLU A 7 -15.06 9.92 -5.16
C GLU A 7 -13.58 10.20 -5.43
N GLU A 8 -12.76 10.16 -4.38
CA GLU A 8 -11.35 10.52 -4.44
C GLU A 8 -10.41 9.31 -4.45
N ILE A 9 -10.97 8.08 -4.27
CA ILE A 9 -10.18 6.87 -4.04
C ILE A 9 -10.60 5.74 -4.96
N GLY A 10 -9.60 5.05 -5.54
CA GLY A 10 -9.75 3.80 -6.28
C GLY A 10 -9.21 2.62 -5.48
N ILE A 11 -9.91 1.48 -5.52
CA ILE A 11 -9.48 0.25 -4.86
C ILE A 11 -9.22 -0.82 -5.91
N PHE A 12 -8.02 -1.36 -5.93
CA PHE A 12 -7.63 -2.56 -6.67
C PHE A 12 -7.75 -3.76 -5.73
N ASN A 13 -8.86 -4.47 -5.79
CA ASN A 13 -9.16 -5.65 -4.97
C ASN A 13 -8.56 -6.90 -5.62
N VAL A 14 -7.31 -7.19 -5.31
CA VAL A 14 -6.53 -8.26 -5.97
C VAL A 14 -7.17 -9.62 -5.77
N ALA A 15 -7.56 -9.95 -4.55
CA ALA A 15 -8.19 -11.23 -4.23
C ALA A 15 -9.70 -11.27 -4.58
N SER A 16 -10.29 -10.15 -5.01
CA SER A 16 -11.71 -10.03 -5.35
C SER A 16 -12.68 -10.48 -4.27
N LYS A 17 -12.25 -10.38 -3.02
CA LYS A 17 -13.10 -10.64 -1.85
C LYS A 17 -14.12 -9.51 -1.68
N VAL A 18 -15.27 -9.84 -1.08
CA VAL A 18 -16.22 -8.81 -0.67
C VAL A 18 -15.56 -7.90 0.36
N LEU A 19 -15.65 -6.57 0.16
CA LEU A 19 -15.12 -5.62 1.13
C LEU A 19 -15.84 -5.77 2.47
N PRO A 20 -15.14 -5.68 3.62
CA PRO A 20 -15.72 -5.95 4.94
C PRO A 20 -16.56 -4.77 5.48
N PHE A 21 -17.16 -3.97 4.59
CA PHE A 21 -18.02 -2.84 4.92
C PHE A 21 -19.03 -2.55 3.79
N LYS A 22 -20.17 -1.93 4.14
CA LYS A 22 -21.28 -1.71 3.21
C LYS A 22 -21.13 -0.50 2.29
N LYS A 23 -20.16 0.38 2.52
CA LYS A 23 -19.98 1.60 1.73
C LYS A 23 -19.63 1.25 0.28
N LYS A 24 -20.35 1.86 -0.68
CA LYS A 24 -20.05 1.70 -2.11
C LYS A 24 -18.77 2.45 -2.45
N MET A 25 -17.82 1.77 -3.05
CA MET A 25 -16.51 2.30 -3.46
C MET A 25 -16.27 2.05 -4.95
N LYS A 26 -15.32 2.78 -5.55
CA LYS A 26 -14.79 2.50 -6.89
C LYS A 26 -13.81 1.33 -6.78
N VAL A 27 -14.22 0.14 -7.19
CA VAL A 27 -13.43 -1.10 -7.03
C VAL A 27 -13.17 -1.74 -8.38
N SER A 28 -11.90 -2.08 -8.64
CA SER A 28 -11.47 -2.96 -9.74
C SER A 28 -11.14 -4.33 -9.14
N ASN A 29 -11.87 -5.36 -9.53
CA ASN A 29 -11.64 -6.74 -9.09
C ASN A 29 -10.71 -7.48 -10.05
N HIS A 30 -9.90 -8.40 -9.53
CA HIS A 30 -8.88 -9.15 -10.27
C HIS A 30 -7.97 -8.27 -11.14
N PRO A 31 -7.43 -7.16 -10.60
CA PRO A 31 -6.55 -6.30 -11.39
C PRO A 31 -5.26 -7.04 -11.73
N THR A 32 -4.73 -6.76 -12.91
CA THR A 32 -3.37 -7.16 -13.31
C THR A 32 -2.39 -6.03 -13.03
N TYR A 33 -1.08 -6.30 -12.97
CA TYR A 33 -0.05 -5.27 -12.89
C TYR A 33 -0.27 -4.16 -13.92
N GLU A 34 -0.46 -4.54 -15.19
CA GLU A 34 -0.70 -3.59 -16.30
C GLU A 34 -1.93 -2.70 -16.08
N SER A 35 -3.04 -3.27 -15.56
CA SER A 35 -4.26 -2.50 -15.30
C SER A 35 -4.10 -1.51 -14.15
N ILE A 36 -3.35 -1.89 -13.11
CA ILE A 36 -3.01 -1.02 -11.98
C ILE A 36 -2.12 0.12 -12.47
N GLU A 37 -1.02 -0.20 -13.15
CA GLU A 37 -0.07 0.79 -13.67
C GLU A 37 -0.74 1.80 -14.61
N LYS A 38 -1.58 1.35 -15.54
CA LYS A 38 -2.35 2.25 -16.42
C LYS A 38 -3.24 3.21 -15.65
N ALA A 39 -3.91 2.73 -14.60
CA ALA A 39 -4.77 3.59 -13.78
C ALA A 39 -3.96 4.59 -12.94
N LEU A 40 -2.81 4.17 -12.38
CA LEU A 40 -1.90 5.02 -11.63
C LEU A 40 -1.29 6.12 -12.52
N ILE A 41 -0.86 5.78 -13.72
CA ILE A 41 -0.30 6.74 -14.68
C ILE A 41 -1.35 7.76 -15.14
N LYS A 42 -2.62 7.33 -15.31
CA LYS A 42 -3.73 8.24 -15.62
C LYS A 42 -3.98 9.26 -14.50
N ASN A 43 -3.72 8.85 -13.28
CA ASN A 43 -3.64 9.66 -12.06
C ASN A 43 -4.78 10.67 -11.89
N ASN A 44 -6.01 10.18 -11.89
CA ASN A 44 -7.23 11.00 -11.80
C ASN A 44 -7.93 10.94 -10.44
N LEU A 45 -7.29 10.35 -9.42
CA LEU A 45 -7.79 10.24 -8.06
C LEU A 45 -6.70 10.65 -7.06
N LYS A 46 -7.12 11.12 -5.89
CA LYS A 46 -6.20 11.56 -4.83
C LYS A 46 -5.46 10.43 -4.14
N ALA A 47 -6.07 9.23 -4.12
CA ALA A 47 -5.42 8.04 -3.57
C ALA A 47 -5.88 6.76 -4.24
N TYR A 48 -5.03 5.74 -4.14
CA TYR A 48 -5.30 4.38 -4.57
C TYR A 48 -4.96 3.39 -3.47
N VAL A 49 -5.75 2.34 -3.37
CA VAL A 49 -5.51 1.22 -2.45
C VAL A 49 -5.33 -0.05 -3.27
N ILE A 50 -4.20 -0.72 -3.12
CA ILE A 50 -3.95 -2.05 -3.67
C ILE A 50 -4.20 -3.05 -2.53
N ASP A 51 -5.42 -3.55 -2.45
CA ASP A 51 -5.88 -4.44 -1.40
C ASP A 51 -5.41 -5.86 -1.65
N ASP A 52 -4.84 -6.50 -0.64
CA ASP A 52 -4.17 -7.81 -0.73
C ASP A 52 -3.00 -7.81 -1.74
N SER A 53 -2.19 -6.76 -1.80
CA SER A 53 -1.14 -6.56 -2.81
C SER A 53 -0.14 -7.72 -2.92
N GLN A 54 0.11 -8.47 -1.84
CA GLN A 54 0.95 -9.67 -1.84
C GLN A 54 0.42 -10.74 -2.81
N PHE A 55 -0.90 -10.81 -3.03
CA PHE A 55 -1.49 -11.80 -3.91
C PHE A 55 -1.21 -11.54 -5.39
N LEU A 56 -0.76 -10.35 -5.80
CA LEU A 56 -0.23 -10.15 -7.15
C LEU A 56 0.92 -11.12 -7.43
N MET A 57 1.89 -11.21 -6.51
CA MET A 57 3.00 -12.17 -6.62
C MET A 57 2.53 -13.62 -6.45
N ALA A 58 1.66 -13.89 -5.49
CA ALA A 58 1.22 -15.26 -5.19
C ALA A 58 0.40 -15.86 -6.33
N PHE A 59 -0.50 -15.11 -6.93
CA PHE A 59 -1.32 -15.58 -8.05
C PHE A 59 -0.47 -15.75 -9.32
N GLU A 60 0.51 -14.88 -9.56
CA GLU A 60 1.45 -15.09 -10.64
C GLU A 60 2.25 -16.38 -10.44
N GLN A 61 2.76 -16.62 -9.22
CA GLN A 61 3.45 -17.89 -8.91
C GLN A 61 2.56 -19.11 -9.15
N LEU A 62 1.29 -19.06 -8.71
CA LEU A 62 0.34 -20.17 -8.92
C LEU A 62 0.04 -20.39 -10.40
N SER A 63 -0.15 -19.33 -11.19
CA SER A 63 -0.38 -19.44 -12.64
C SER A 63 0.80 -20.05 -13.38
N ARG A 64 2.01 -19.88 -12.86
CA ARG A 64 3.28 -20.37 -13.41
C ARG A 64 3.81 -21.60 -12.67
N ALA A 65 2.95 -22.34 -11.93
CA ALA A 65 3.36 -23.46 -11.10
C ALA A 65 4.07 -24.58 -11.91
N ASN A 66 3.68 -24.79 -13.17
CA ASN A 66 4.25 -25.81 -14.05
C ASN A 66 5.58 -25.38 -14.72
N GLU A 67 5.99 -24.12 -14.59
CA GLU A 67 7.28 -23.68 -15.10
C GLU A 67 8.41 -24.20 -14.20
N SER A 68 9.41 -24.85 -14.80
CA SER A 68 10.62 -25.29 -14.09
C SER A 68 11.66 -24.16 -13.99
N GLY A 69 12.55 -24.28 -13.00
CA GLY A 69 13.69 -23.35 -12.83
C GLY A 69 13.36 -22.10 -12.01
N TYR A 70 14.41 -21.31 -11.75
CA TYR A 70 14.35 -20.15 -10.84
C TYR A 70 13.93 -18.85 -11.52
N LYS A 71 13.96 -18.79 -12.85
CA LYS A 71 13.68 -17.55 -13.62
C LYS A 71 12.32 -16.95 -13.26
N LYS A 72 11.29 -17.77 -13.07
CA LYS A 72 9.95 -17.29 -12.71
C LYS A 72 9.91 -16.47 -11.42
N TYR A 73 10.71 -16.86 -10.41
CA TYR A 73 10.77 -16.12 -9.14
C TYR A 73 11.44 -14.75 -9.31
N THR A 74 12.42 -14.67 -10.21
CA THR A 74 13.04 -13.40 -10.58
C THR A 74 12.03 -12.51 -11.30
N ASP A 75 11.31 -13.05 -12.27
CA ASP A 75 10.28 -12.32 -13.03
C ASP A 75 9.18 -11.77 -12.10
N ILE A 76 8.66 -12.62 -11.18
CA ILE A 76 7.64 -12.23 -10.20
C ILE A 76 8.11 -11.05 -9.33
N GLY A 77 9.35 -11.14 -8.82
CA GLY A 77 9.93 -10.05 -8.03
C GLY A 77 10.09 -8.76 -8.85
N LEU A 78 10.53 -8.87 -10.11
CA LEU A 78 10.68 -7.72 -11.01
C LEU A 78 9.35 -7.07 -11.36
N HIS A 79 8.28 -7.85 -11.57
CA HIS A 79 6.95 -7.30 -11.86
C HIS A 79 6.41 -6.49 -10.67
N PHE A 80 6.58 -7.01 -9.45
CA PHE A 80 6.16 -6.28 -8.25
C PHE A 80 7.01 -5.02 -8.03
N TYR A 81 8.33 -5.11 -8.23
CA TYR A 81 9.23 -3.97 -8.17
C TYR A 81 8.85 -2.89 -9.19
N ALA A 82 8.56 -3.27 -10.44
CA ALA A 82 8.14 -2.35 -11.50
C ALA A 82 6.84 -1.60 -11.15
N LEU A 83 5.89 -2.27 -10.47
CA LEU A 83 4.70 -1.61 -9.95
C LEU A 83 5.05 -0.54 -8.91
N VAL A 84 5.92 -0.85 -7.94
CA VAL A 84 6.38 0.13 -6.94
C VAL A 84 7.14 1.28 -7.62
N GLU A 85 7.99 0.98 -8.59
CA GLU A 85 8.71 1.99 -9.36
C GLU A 85 7.75 2.90 -10.17
N THR A 86 6.66 2.35 -10.71
CA THR A 86 5.60 3.13 -11.36
C THR A 86 4.96 4.11 -10.37
N VAL A 87 4.69 3.68 -9.14
CA VAL A 87 4.17 4.59 -8.09
C VAL A 87 5.16 5.72 -7.83
N ILE A 88 6.45 5.40 -7.62
CA ILE A 88 7.47 6.39 -7.26
C ILE A 88 7.70 7.40 -8.38
N ASN A 89 7.76 6.95 -9.64
CA ASN A 89 8.25 7.77 -10.75
C ASN A 89 7.15 8.31 -11.66
N ARG A 90 5.91 7.83 -11.57
CA ARG A 90 4.87 8.10 -12.57
C ARG A 90 3.51 8.52 -12.01
N THR A 91 3.37 8.66 -10.68
CA THR A 91 2.19 9.30 -10.06
C THR A 91 2.52 10.74 -9.69
N SER A 92 1.51 11.59 -9.49
CA SER A 92 1.77 12.95 -8.97
C SER A 92 2.18 12.92 -7.51
N GLU A 93 2.93 13.95 -7.09
CA GLU A 93 3.52 14.05 -5.76
C GLU A 93 2.47 14.07 -4.63
N ASP A 94 1.25 14.51 -4.91
CA ASP A 94 0.12 14.57 -3.98
C ASP A 94 -0.77 13.32 -3.99
N THR A 95 -0.46 12.33 -4.83
CA THR A 95 -1.17 11.05 -4.90
C THR A 95 -0.59 10.05 -3.92
N ILE A 96 -1.45 9.51 -3.05
CA ILE A 96 -1.04 8.48 -2.08
C ILE A 96 -1.46 7.10 -2.59
N VAL A 97 -0.53 6.14 -2.61
CA VAL A 97 -0.82 4.76 -2.97
C VAL A 97 -0.57 3.85 -1.78
N TYR A 98 -1.63 3.21 -1.29
CA TYR A 98 -1.60 2.28 -0.17
C TYR A 98 -1.46 0.84 -0.68
N PHE A 99 -0.42 0.15 -0.24
CA PHE A 99 -0.27 -1.29 -0.42
C PHE A 99 -0.71 -2.00 0.86
N LEU A 100 -1.90 -2.61 0.87
CA LEU A 100 -2.30 -3.48 1.97
C LEU A 100 -1.70 -4.85 1.72
N HIS A 101 -0.70 -5.19 2.52
CA HIS A 101 0.21 -6.30 2.25
C HIS A 101 0.23 -7.28 3.41
N HIS A 102 0.24 -8.58 3.10
CA HIS A 102 0.37 -9.62 4.12
C HIS A 102 1.77 -9.65 4.70
N THR A 103 1.87 -10.02 5.96
CA THR A 103 3.13 -10.19 6.66
C THR A 103 3.51 -11.65 6.84
N GLU A 104 4.77 -11.90 7.15
CA GLU A 104 5.29 -13.17 7.64
C GLU A 104 6.25 -12.92 8.81
N SER A 105 6.44 -13.94 9.64
CA SER A 105 7.44 -13.91 10.72
C SER A 105 8.74 -14.53 10.24
N THR A 106 9.86 -13.88 10.56
CA THR A 106 11.20 -14.44 10.37
C THR A 106 11.49 -15.50 11.45
N GLU A 107 12.57 -16.28 11.30
CA GLU A 107 13.04 -17.22 12.32
C GLU A 107 13.42 -16.52 13.64
N ALA A 108 13.81 -15.26 13.57
CA ALA A 108 14.11 -14.42 14.75
C ALA A 108 12.84 -13.83 15.40
N GLY A 109 11.65 -14.05 14.83
CA GLY A 109 10.38 -13.55 15.34
C GLY A 109 10.02 -12.14 14.86
N GLU A 110 10.84 -11.53 14.00
CA GLU A 110 10.51 -10.23 13.40
C GLU A 110 9.37 -10.38 12.39
N ILE A 111 8.49 -9.38 12.33
CA ILE A 111 7.39 -9.30 11.37
C ILE A 111 7.81 -8.41 10.21
N LYS A 112 7.76 -8.96 9.01
CA LYS A 112 8.07 -8.26 7.76
C LYS A 112 7.01 -8.50 6.68
N ALA A 113 7.05 -7.74 5.60
CA ALA A 113 6.21 -7.96 4.44
C ALA A 113 6.53 -9.30 3.77
N LYS A 114 5.48 -10.06 3.42
CA LYS A 114 5.64 -11.38 2.79
C LYS A 114 5.89 -11.24 1.30
N THR A 115 6.99 -11.81 0.81
CA THR A 115 7.35 -11.81 -0.62
C THR A 115 7.28 -13.20 -1.24
N VAL A 116 7.42 -13.29 -2.56
CA VAL A 116 7.54 -14.54 -3.31
C VAL A 116 8.92 -14.62 -3.95
N GLY A 117 9.65 -15.68 -3.60
CA GLY A 117 11.06 -15.82 -3.98
C GLY A 117 11.98 -14.95 -3.12
N LYS A 118 13.28 -14.96 -3.46
CA LYS A 118 14.30 -14.26 -2.66
C LYS A 118 14.84 -12.99 -3.31
N LEU A 119 14.34 -12.59 -4.47
CA LEU A 119 14.91 -11.46 -5.22
C LEU A 119 14.79 -10.16 -4.42
N ILE A 120 13.56 -9.83 -4.00
CA ILE A 120 13.31 -8.58 -3.25
C ILE A 120 14.01 -8.64 -1.90
N ASP A 121 13.83 -9.73 -1.14
CA ASP A 121 14.39 -9.87 0.20
C ASP A 121 15.92 -9.80 0.25
N ASN A 122 16.60 -10.39 -0.74
CA ASN A 122 18.06 -10.44 -0.74
C ASN A 122 18.71 -9.14 -1.21
N TRP A 123 18.02 -8.32 -2.02
CA TRP A 123 18.63 -7.17 -2.67
C TRP A 123 18.09 -5.83 -2.21
N LEU A 124 16.81 -5.74 -1.82
CA LEU A 124 16.13 -4.46 -1.59
C LEU A 124 15.44 -4.35 -0.24
N THR A 125 14.88 -5.44 0.28
CA THR A 125 13.77 -5.46 1.26
C THR A 125 12.56 -4.64 0.77
N LEU A 126 11.37 -5.22 0.81
CA LEU A 126 10.18 -4.54 0.26
C LEU A 126 9.90 -3.22 0.99
N GLU A 127 9.95 -3.23 2.30
CA GLU A 127 9.68 -2.05 3.14
C GLU A 127 10.71 -0.93 2.95
N GLY A 128 11.90 -1.28 2.46
CA GLY A 128 12.94 -0.30 2.10
C GLY A 128 12.51 0.67 1.01
N LEU A 129 11.58 0.26 0.13
CA LEU A 129 11.06 1.07 -0.97
C LEU A 129 10.01 2.10 -0.54
N PHE A 130 9.51 2.04 0.71
CA PHE A 130 8.45 2.92 1.20
C PHE A 130 8.98 3.88 2.27
N SER A 131 8.55 5.13 2.24
CA SER A 131 8.85 6.12 3.29
C SER A 131 8.04 5.88 4.56
N ILE A 132 6.84 5.31 4.41
CA ILE A 132 5.90 5.03 5.50
C ILE A 132 5.52 3.56 5.44
N VAL A 133 5.76 2.84 6.54
CA VAL A 133 5.36 1.44 6.73
C VAL A 133 4.61 1.36 8.05
N ILE A 134 3.37 0.92 8.00
CA ILE A 134 2.48 0.86 9.17
C ILE A 134 2.09 -0.59 9.41
N HIS A 135 2.26 -1.06 10.64
CA HIS A 135 1.84 -2.38 11.05
C HIS A 135 0.42 -2.35 11.63
N ALA A 136 -0.52 -3.09 11.00
CA ALA A 136 -1.85 -3.27 11.53
C ALA A 136 -1.86 -4.40 12.56
N THR A 137 -2.34 -4.14 13.76
CA THR A 137 -2.38 -5.11 14.85
C THR A 137 -3.73 -5.10 15.57
N VAL A 138 -4.00 -6.13 16.36
CA VAL A 138 -5.18 -6.25 17.19
C VAL A 138 -4.78 -6.74 18.58
N ASP A 139 -5.40 -6.18 19.60
CA ASP A 139 -5.28 -6.62 20.99
C ASP A 139 -6.68 -6.68 21.65
N ASN A 140 -6.74 -6.89 22.95
CA ASN A 140 -7.99 -6.98 23.71
C ASN A 140 -8.79 -5.67 23.75
N GLU A 141 -8.15 -4.54 23.44
CA GLU A 141 -8.77 -3.21 23.46
C GLU A 141 -9.29 -2.77 22.08
N GLY A 142 -8.74 -3.34 20.98
CA GLY A 142 -9.19 -2.98 19.64
C GLY A 142 -8.21 -3.27 18.51
N HIS A 143 -8.42 -2.56 17.42
CA HIS A 143 -7.62 -2.63 16.21
C HIS A 143 -6.78 -1.36 16.07
N TRP A 144 -5.49 -1.53 15.85
CA TRP A 144 -4.51 -0.44 15.90
C TRP A 144 -3.63 -0.40 14.67
N PHE A 145 -3.08 0.79 14.44
CA PHE A 145 -1.90 1.02 13.62
C PHE A 145 -0.71 1.33 14.50
N VAL A 146 0.39 0.59 14.32
CA VAL A 146 1.71 0.86 14.89
C VAL A 146 2.56 1.52 13.81
N THR A 147 3.08 2.71 14.06
CA THR A 147 3.67 3.62 13.08
C THR A 147 5.20 3.70 13.16
N GLN A 148 5.77 3.16 14.23
CA GLN A 148 7.22 3.06 14.46
C GLN A 148 7.54 1.65 14.96
N THR A 149 8.73 1.17 14.65
CA THR A 149 9.17 -0.14 15.13
C THR A 149 9.44 -0.12 16.64
N ASP A 150 9.13 -1.24 17.27
CA ASP A 150 9.53 -1.61 18.63
C ASP A 150 10.70 -2.62 18.64
N GLY A 151 11.32 -2.85 17.48
CA GLY A 151 12.36 -3.86 17.25
C GLY A 151 11.82 -5.21 16.78
N GLN A 152 10.49 -5.41 16.70
CA GLN A 152 9.86 -6.64 16.23
C GLN A 152 9.17 -6.48 14.89
N THR A 153 8.97 -5.25 14.42
CA THR A 153 8.32 -4.95 13.14
C THR A 153 9.19 -4.05 12.28
N THR A 154 8.89 -3.98 11.00
CA THR A 154 9.50 -3.05 10.04
C THR A 154 8.76 -1.70 9.94
N ALA A 155 7.86 -1.41 10.89
CA ALA A 155 7.10 -0.16 10.90
C ALA A 155 8.02 1.06 11.01
N LYS A 156 7.76 2.07 10.18
CA LYS A 156 8.51 3.32 10.14
C LYS A 156 7.66 4.45 9.58
N SER A 157 7.89 5.66 10.03
CA SER A 157 7.32 6.88 9.47
C SER A 157 8.21 8.09 9.78
N PRO A 158 8.07 9.21 9.06
CA PRO A 158 8.76 10.45 9.39
C PRO A 158 8.49 10.88 10.83
N MET A 159 9.52 11.46 11.45
CA MET A 159 9.44 11.92 12.84
C MET A 159 8.32 12.97 13.00
N GLY A 160 7.45 12.77 13.99
CA GLY A 160 6.37 13.70 14.31
C GLY A 160 5.13 13.60 13.42
N MET A 161 5.13 12.74 12.39
CA MET A 161 3.96 12.59 11.52
C MET A 161 2.78 11.89 12.24
N PHE A 162 3.05 10.86 13.01
CA PHE A 162 2.04 10.06 13.71
C PHE A 162 2.40 9.84 15.18
N PRO A 163 1.41 9.59 16.06
CA PRO A 163 1.67 8.96 17.36
C PRO A 163 2.17 7.52 17.13
N LEU A 164 2.88 6.94 18.09
CA LEU A 164 3.45 5.58 18.00
C LEU A 164 2.40 4.49 17.75
N LYS A 165 1.20 4.65 18.31
CA LYS A 165 0.03 3.77 18.13
C LYS A 165 -1.20 4.65 17.95
N MET A 166 -2.07 4.29 17.02
CA MET A 166 -3.32 5.00 16.75
C MET A 166 -4.40 4.03 16.26
N ASP A 167 -5.66 4.48 16.22
CA ASP A 167 -6.78 3.69 15.73
C ASP A 167 -6.54 3.21 14.28
N ASN A 168 -7.01 2.00 13.96
CA ASN A 168 -6.95 1.44 12.62
C ASN A 168 -7.95 2.16 11.69
N ASP A 169 -7.65 3.42 11.40
CA ASP A 169 -8.41 4.26 10.46
C ASP A 169 -7.50 4.83 9.37
N LEU A 170 -7.62 4.27 8.16
CA LEU A 170 -6.83 4.71 7.01
C LEU A 170 -7.14 6.17 6.60
N LYS A 171 -8.33 6.70 6.95
CA LYS A 171 -8.64 8.11 6.71
C LYS A 171 -7.80 9.02 7.58
N ALA A 172 -7.62 8.68 8.86
CA ALA A 172 -6.76 9.44 9.76
C ALA A 172 -5.28 9.42 9.30
N ILE A 173 -4.83 8.29 8.75
CA ILE A 173 -3.49 8.19 8.12
C ILE A 173 -3.41 9.11 6.90
N ASP A 174 -4.39 9.08 6.00
CA ASP A 174 -4.43 9.92 4.80
C ASP A 174 -4.36 11.41 5.14
N ASP A 175 -5.18 11.84 6.11
CA ASP A 175 -5.20 13.23 6.56
C ASP A 175 -3.87 13.68 7.17
N ALA A 176 -3.24 12.82 7.99
CA ALA A 176 -1.98 13.13 8.62
C ALA A 176 -0.83 13.22 7.59
N ILE A 177 -0.79 12.32 6.59
CA ILE A 177 0.18 12.37 5.50
C ILE A 177 0.02 13.67 4.71
N ARG A 178 -1.21 14.02 4.31
CA ARG A 178 -1.49 15.25 3.55
C ARG A 178 -1.14 16.51 4.32
N ALA A 179 -1.42 16.53 5.61
CA ALA A 179 -1.05 17.63 6.49
C ALA A 179 0.46 17.77 6.66
N TYR A 180 1.18 16.66 6.82
CA TYR A 180 2.62 16.64 7.02
C TYR A 180 3.41 17.11 5.80
N TYR A 181 2.98 16.67 4.59
CA TYR A 181 3.62 17.04 3.32
C TYR A 181 3.00 18.29 2.69
N GLU A 182 2.04 18.94 3.36
CA GLU A 182 1.37 20.15 2.88
C GLU A 182 0.76 19.96 1.47
N PHE A 183 0.21 18.77 1.19
CA PHE A 183 -0.45 18.49 -0.07
C PHE A 183 -1.62 19.46 -0.27
N VAL A 184 -1.50 20.32 -1.26
CA VAL A 184 -2.42 21.43 -1.50
C VAL A 184 -3.82 20.89 -1.81
N ASN A 185 -4.82 21.34 -1.04
CA ASN A 185 -6.19 21.15 -1.42
C ASN A 185 -6.55 22.24 -2.45
N PRO A 186 -6.87 21.90 -3.73
CA PRO A 186 -7.22 22.87 -4.76
C PRO A 186 -8.32 23.84 -4.35
N GLU A 187 -9.24 23.41 -3.47
CA GLU A 187 -10.32 24.26 -2.93
C GLU A 187 -9.84 25.39 -1.99
N LYS A 188 -8.63 25.26 -1.41
CA LYS A 188 -8.03 26.34 -0.61
C LYS A 188 -7.38 27.41 -1.49
N LEU A 189 -6.75 27.04 -2.60
CA LEU A 189 -6.14 27.99 -3.54
C LEU A 189 -7.17 28.92 -4.19
N GLU A 190 -8.37 28.44 -4.50
CA GLU A 190 -9.42 29.28 -5.09
C GLU A 190 -10.03 30.29 -4.09
N LYS A 191 -9.91 30.05 -2.78
CA LYS A 191 -10.38 31.01 -1.76
C LYS A 191 -9.35 32.09 -1.45
N GLU A 192 -8.06 31.74 -1.45
CA GLU A 192 -6.97 32.68 -1.19
C GLU A 192 -6.68 33.62 -2.40
N THR A 193 -7.09 33.24 -3.62
CA THR A 193 -6.96 34.08 -4.82
C THR A 193 -8.14 35.06 -5.02
N LYS A 194 -9.19 34.95 -4.18
CA LYS A 194 -10.39 35.82 -4.25
C LYS A 194 -10.52 36.83 -3.10
N GLU A 195 -9.54 36.87 -2.21
CA GLU A 195 -9.31 37.91 -1.22
C GLU A 195 -8.18 38.87 -1.69
#